data_cc4360faf8a96757eb6d8d540145d1ed
#
_entry.id   cc4360faf8a96757eb6d8d540145d1ed
#
_cell.length_a   1.000
_cell.length_b   1.000
_cell.length_c   1.000
_cell.angle_alpha   90.00
_cell.angle_beta   90.00
_cell.angle_gamma   90.00
#
_symmetry.space_group_name_H-M   'P 1'
#
loop_
_entity.id
_entity.type
_entity.pdbx_description
1 polymer ?
#
loop_
_entity_poly.entity_id
_entity_poly.type
_entity_poly.pdbx_seq_one_letter_code
_entity_poly.pdbx_strand_id
1 'polypeptide(L)'
;MRLNKHCTLLLLIAILLIPSQDLLAKKKKQVKEPTDRELWAGVLYRMAAPVLSNLSEGKLQQNMLVEVSPTWDGRNKKVTYMECFGRLMAGLAPWISLPDDDTAEGIQRKQLREWALKSYVQAVDPESPDYLLWRKEGQTLVDAAYIAESFIRGYDALWIPLDSVTKQRYIAEFTQLRRVDPPYTNWLLFSATVEAFLRKAGAPSDTYRIVSALRKVEEWYVGDGWYSDGPGFAFDYYNSF
;
A
#
# COMPACT_ATOMS: atom_id res chain seq x y z
N MET A 1 60.26 30.04 53.79
CA MET A 1 60.56 29.02 52.76
C MET A 1 60.49 29.69 51.37
N ARG A 2 61.66 29.96 50.78
CA ARG A 2 61.71 30.67 49.45
C ARG A 2 61.56 29.62 48.37
N LEU A 3 60.44 29.63 47.67
CA LEU A 3 60.25 28.81 46.46
C LEU A 3 61.22 29.24 45.37
N ASN A 4 61.98 28.29 44.87
CA ASN A 4 63.00 28.48 43.85
C ASN A 4 62.41 28.93 42.54
N LYS A 5 62.83 30.08 42.02
CA LYS A 5 62.32 30.71 40.80
C LYS A 5 62.38 29.78 39.58
N HIS A 6 63.21 28.78 39.58
CA HIS A 6 63.31 27.78 38.51
C HIS A 6 62.16 26.73 38.53
N CYS A 7 61.58 26.46 39.70
CA CYS A 7 60.39 25.55 39.77
C CYS A 7 59.12 26.19 39.23
N THR A 8 58.98 27.51 39.40
CA THR A 8 57.82 28.25 38.91
C THR A 8 57.83 28.37 37.37
N LEU A 9 59.00 28.49 36.76
CA LEU A 9 59.17 28.57 35.33
C LEU A 9 58.90 27.22 34.63
N LEU A 10 59.30 26.12 35.21
CA LEU A 10 59.04 24.77 34.72
C LEU A 10 57.56 24.39 34.82
N LEU A 11 56.83 24.87 35.83
CA LEU A 11 55.39 24.65 35.96
C LEU A 11 54.60 25.45 34.89
N LEU A 12 55.04 26.65 34.55
CA LEU A 12 54.42 27.47 33.50
C LEU A 12 54.66 26.91 32.10
N ILE A 13 55.81 26.32 31.84
CA ILE A 13 56.13 25.67 30.56
C ILE A 13 55.34 24.34 30.40
N ALA A 14 55.11 23.59 31.50
CA ALA A 14 54.31 22.36 31.45
C ALA A 14 52.82 22.61 31.16
N ILE A 15 52.27 23.78 31.53
CA ILE A 15 50.89 24.14 31.25
C ILE A 15 50.70 24.55 29.77
N LEU A 16 51.76 25.04 29.09
CA LEU A 16 51.76 25.40 27.69
C LEU A 16 51.94 24.22 26.72
N LEU A 17 52.27 23.04 27.23
CA LEU A 17 52.48 21.82 26.45
C LEU A 17 51.33 20.81 26.57
N ILE A 18 50.19 21.16 27.19
CA ILE A 18 48.99 20.33 27.12
C ILE A 18 48.44 20.51 25.71
N PRO A 19 48.52 19.50 24.82
CA PRO A 19 47.87 19.61 23.56
C PRO A 19 46.37 19.73 23.85
N SER A 20 45.79 20.85 23.40
CA SER A 20 44.35 21.07 23.46
C SER A 20 43.68 19.92 22.72
N GLN A 21 43.28 18.89 23.45
CA GLN A 21 42.51 17.77 22.89
C GLN A 21 41.14 18.21 22.32
N ASP A 22 40.76 19.44 22.57
CA ASP A 22 39.51 20.03 22.06
C ASP A 22 39.54 20.38 20.57
N LEU A 23 40.70 20.35 19.89
CA LEU A 23 40.81 20.64 18.46
C LEU A 23 40.50 19.45 17.56
N LEU A 24 40.24 18.26 18.13
CA LEU A 24 39.84 17.05 17.40
C LEU A 24 38.43 16.56 17.77
N ALA A 25 37.59 17.40 18.33
CA ALA A 25 36.16 17.12 18.37
C ALA A 25 35.67 17.02 16.91
N LYS A 26 35.75 15.81 16.33
CA LYS A 26 35.06 15.46 15.10
C LYS A 26 33.65 16.00 15.25
N LYS A 27 33.28 17.06 14.52
CA LYS A 27 31.90 17.50 14.40
C LYS A 27 31.08 16.23 14.15
N LYS A 28 30.40 15.71 15.16
CA LYS A 28 29.38 14.68 14.96
C LYS A 28 28.48 15.26 13.89
N LYS A 29 28.47 14.64 12.68
CA LYS A 29 27.49 14.98 11.66
C LYS A 29 26.15 14.92 12.38
N GLN A 30 25.52 16.06 12.56
CA GLN A 30 24.15 16.09 13.05
C GLN A 30 23.34 15.26 12.04
N VAL A 31 22.92 14.09 12.46
CA VAL A 31 22.02 13.27 11.66
C VAL A 31 20.73 14.06 11.62
N LYS A 32 20.41 14.59 10.44
CA LYS A 32 19.15 15.32 10.22
C LYS A 32 18.03 14.32 10.46
N GLU A 33 17.17 14.62 11.42
CA GLU A 33 15.95 13.83 11.62
C GLU A 33 15.11 13.82 10.35
N PRO A 34 14.54 12.66 9.97
CA PRO A 34 13.70 12.58 8.79
C PRO A 34 12.45 13.45 8.97
N THR A 35 12.00 14.10 7.92
CA THR A 35 10.70 14.73 7.87
C THR A 35 9.59 13.69 7.93
N ASP A 36 8.37 14.07 8.32
CA ASP A 36 7.21 13.18 8.31
C ASP A 36 7.01 12.51 6.95
N ARG A 37 7.21 13.26 5.86
CA ARG A 37 7.14 12.73 4.50
C ARG A 37 8.18 11.64 4.25
N GLU A 38 9.43 11.90 4.61
CA GLU A 38 10.52 10.90 4.45
C GLU A 38 10.25 9.65 5.29
N LEU A 39 9.70 9.84 6.50
CA LEU A 39 9.31 8.73 7.37
C LEU A 39 8.19 7.89 6.75
N TRP A 40 7.08 8.51 6.34
CA TRP A 40 5.92 7.82 5.79
C TRP A 40 6.23 7.18 4.42
N ALA A 41 6.93 7.88 3.52
CA ALA A 41 7.38 7.32 2.25
C ALA A 41 8.30 6.12 2.46
N GLY A 42 9.21 6.20 3.44
CA GLY A 42 10.09 5.10 3.80
C GLY A 42 9.35 3.88 4.38
N VAL A 43 8.29 4.09 5.18
CA VAL A 43 7.42 3.00 5.65
C VAL A 43 6.72 2.34 4.48
N LEU A 44 6.08 3.13 3.62
CA LEU A 44 5.35 2.64 2.46
C LEU A 44 6.25 1.84 1.51
N TYR A 45 7.47 2.33 1.24
CA TYR A 45 8.44 1.63 0.41
C TYR A 45 8.81 0.25 1.02
N ARG A 46 9.10 0.21 2.33
CA ARG A 46 9.45 -1.07 3.01
C ARG A 46 8.30 -2.07 3.01
N MET A 47 7.06 -1.61 3.03
CA MET A 47 5.89 -2.49 2.88
C MET A 47 5.70 -2.98 1.45
N ALA A 48 5.87 -2.09 0.47
CA ALA A 48 5.58 -2.37 -0.92
C ALA A 48 6.68 -3.19 -1.62
N ALA A 49 7.94 -2.90 -1.36
CA ALA A 49 9.05 -3.49 -2.10
C ALA A 49 9.08 -5.03 -2.05
N PRO A 50 8.95 -5.70 -0.89
CA PRO A 50 8.99 -7.17 -0.85
C PRO A 50 7.79 -7.81 -1.56
N VAL A 51 6.62 -7.20 -1.52
CA VAL A 51 5.43 -7.72 -2.20
C VAL A 51 5.57 -7.57 -3.71
N LEU A 52 5.84 -6.35 -4.18
CA LEU A 52 5.88 -6.06 -5.62
C LEU A 52 7.08 -6.67 -6.32
N SER A 53 8.26 -6.71 -5.69
CA SER A 53 9.43 -7.37 -6.29
C SER A 53 9.19 -8.86 -6.52
N ASN A 54 8.60 -9.56 -5.54
CA ASN A 54 8.28 -10.97 -5.67
C ASN A 54 7.13 -11.22 -6.67
N LEU A 55 6.04 -10.47 -6.58
CA LEU A 55 4.90 -10.66 -7.49
C LEU A 55 5.27 -10.33 -8.94
N SER A 56 6.12 -9.33 -9.17
CA SER A 56 6.59 -8.97 -10.51
C SER A 56 7.39 -10.09 -11.21
N GLU A 57 7.91 -11.04 -10.44
CA GLU A 57 8.67 -12.19 -10.90
C GLU A 57 7.89 -13.52 -10.82
N GLY A 58 6.62 -13.50 -10.40
CA GLY A 58 5.82 -14.70 -10.21
C GLY A 58 6.28 -15.55 -9.02
N LYS A 59 6.82 -14.93 -7.97
CA LYS A 59 7.40 -15.61 -6.79
C LYS A 59 6.71 -15.25 -5.47
N LEU A 60 5.62 -14.49 -5.49
CA LEU A 60 4.98 -14.03 -4.26
C LEU A 60 4.45 -15.23 -3.45
N GLN A 61 3.69 -16.13 -4.07
CA GLN A 61 3.13 -17.29 -3.39
C GLN A 61 4.21 -18.26 -2.90
N GLN A 62 5.36 -18.30 -3.57
CA GLN A 62 6.51 -19.11 -3.17
C GLN A 62 7.20 -18.54 -1.92
N ASN A 63 7.36 -17.21 -1.85
CA ASN A 63 8.21 -16.54 -0.87
C ASN A 63 7.44 -15.94 0.31
N MET A 64 6.12 -15.75 0.18
CA MET A 64 5.26 -15.24 1.24
C MET A 64 4.47 -16.40 1.86
N LEU A 65 4.90 -16.85 3.04
CA LEU A 65 4.17 -17.86 3.80
C LEU A 65 2.91 -17.25 4.42
N VAL A 66 1.78 -17.91 4.24
CA VAL A 66 0.51 -17.52 4.86
C VAL A 66 0.35 -18.22 6.19
N GLU A 67 0.45 -17.46 7.27
CA GLU A 67 0.10 -17.89 8.61
C GLU A 67 -1.39 -17.66 8.84
N VAL A 68 -2.06 -18.64 9.42
CA VAL A 68 -3.49 -18.56 9.73
C VAL A 68 -3.73 -18.67 11.23
N SER A 69 -4.79 -18.03 11.71
CA SER A 69 -5.20 -18.15 13.09
C SER A 69 -5.55 -19.63 13.43
N PRO A 70 -5.32 -20.07 14.69
CA PRO A 70 -5.83 -21.35 15.15
C PRO A 70 -7.36 -21.50 15.00
N THR A 71 -8.07 -20.38 14.94
CA THR A 71 -9.53 -20.32 14.72
C THR A 71 -9.90 -19.95 13.29
N TRP A 72 -9.04 -20.30 12.32
CA TRP A 72 -9.30 -20.03 10.91
C TRP A 72 -10.61 -20.69 10.47
N ASP A 73 -11.42 -19.96 9.71
CA ASP A 73 -12.77 -20.38 9.30
C ASP A 73 -12.80 -21.41 8.15
N GLY A 74 -11.64 -21.84 7.68
CA GLY A 74 -11.50 -22.85 6.63
C GLY A 74 -11.57 -22.33 5.21
N ARG A 75 -11.76 -21.01 4.99
CA ARG A 75 -11.69 -20.44 3.63
C ARG A 75 -10.32 -20.67 3.00
N ASN A 76 -10.24 -20.64 1.68
CA ASN A 76 -8.99 -20.84 0.99
C ASN A 76 -7.98 -19.74 1.36
N LYS A 77 -6.88 -20.13 2.02
CA LYS A 77 -5.84 -19.19 2.45
C LYS A 77 -5.18 -18.39 1.31
N LYS A 78 -5.34 -18.79 0.06
CA LYS A 78 -4.87 -18.03 -1.12
C LYS A 78 -5.55 -16.66 -1.28
N VAL A 79 -6.69 -16.41 -0.63
CA VAL A 79 -7.31 -15.08 -0.59
C VAL A 79 -6.33 -14.05 -0.02
N THR A 80 -5.45 -14.43 0.88
CA THR A 80 -4.45 -13.55 1.52
C THR A 80 -3.53 -12.86 0.50
N TYR A 81 -3.17 -13.53 -0.58
CA TYR A 81 -2.32 -12.91 -1.62
C TYR A 81 -3.05 -11.81 -2.36
N MET A 82 -4.34 -12.00 -2.65
CA MET A 82 -5.16 -10.98 -3.29
C MET A 82 -5.44 -9.82 -2.36
N GLU A 83 -5.72 -10.10 -1.09
CA GLU A 83 -5.89 -9.10 -0.05
C GLU A 83 -4.62 -8.26 0.14
N CYS A 84 -3.46 -8.92 0.27
CA CYS A 84 -2.16 -8.26 0.39
C CYS A 84 -1.89 -7.32 -0.79
N PHE A 85 -2.04 -7.81 -2.02
CA PHE A 85 -1.78 -7.02 -3.22
C PHE A 85 -2.82 -5.91 -3.40
N GLY A 86 -4.09 -6.20 -3.26
CA GLY A 86 -5.18 -5.23 -3.48
C GLY A 86 -5.11 -4.05 -2.51
N ARG A 87 -5.04 -4.33 -1.21
CA ARG A 87 -4.96 -3.28 -0.18
C ARG A 87 -3.68 -2.45 -0.29
N LEU A 88 -2.54 -3.11 -0.55
CA LEU A 88 -1.29 -2.40 -0.81
C LEU A 88 -1.43 -1.44 -1.98
N MET A 89 -1.97 -1.91 -3.10
CA MET A 89 -2.07 -1.11 -4.32
C MET A 89 -3.05 0.04 -4.18
N ALA A 90 -4.16 -0.13 -3.48
CA ALA A 90 -5.11 0.97 -3.22
C ALA A 90 -4.45 2.13 -2.47
N GLY A 91 -3.62 1.82 -1.45
CA GLY A 91 -2.86 2.83 -0.71
C GLY A 91 -1.67 3.39 -1.48
N LEU A 92 -1.00 2.57 -2.27
CA LEU A 92 0.24 2.92 -2.98
C LEU A 92 0.00 3.74 -4.26
N ALA A 93 -1.10 3.47 -4.97
CA ALA A 93 -1.39 4.02 -6.29
C ALA A 93 -1.25 5.54 -6.40
N PRO A 94 -1.77 6.37 -5.48
CA PRO A 94 -1.61 7.82 -5.58
C PRO A 94 -0.15 8.27 -5.53
N TRP A 95 0.67 7.63 -4.70
CA TRP A 95 2.07 8.00 -4.52
C TRP A 95 2.93 7.61 -5.72
N ILE A 96 2.81 6.39 -6.22
CA ILE A 96 3.60 5.92 -7.38
C ILE A 96 3.11 6.51 -8.71
N SER A 97 1.96 7.19 -8.71
CA SER A 97 1.44 7.92 -9.88
C SER A 97 1.95 9.35 -9.99
N LEU A 98 2.67 9.85 -8.98
CA LEU A 98 3.30 11.16 -9.05
C LEU A 98 4.34 11.19 -10.18
N PRO A 99 4.58 12.37 -10.78
CA PRO A 99 5.60 12.54 -11.83
C PRO A 99 6.98 12.04 -11.38
N ASP A 100 7.77 11.57 -12.33
CA ASP A 100 9.15 11.16 -12.09
C ASP A 100 10.01 12.39 -11.76
N ASP A 101 10.95 12.19 -10.83
CA ASP A 101 11.98 13.15 -10.49
C ASP A 101 13.25 12.41 -10.04
N ASP A 102 14.38 13.14 -9.95
CA ASP A 102 15.69 12.55 -9.62
C ASP A 102 15.95 12.49 -8.11
N THR A 103 14.94 12.75 -7.27
CA THR A 103 15.06 12.58 -5.83
C THR A 103 15.13 11.11 -5.45
N ALA A 104 15.67 10.80 -4.27
CA ALA A 104 15.67 9.43 -3.74
C ALA A 104 14.25 8.86 -3.68
N GLU A 105 13.25 9.68 -3.31
CA GLU A 105 11.84 9.31 -3.31
C GLU A 105 11.32 9.05 -4.72
N GLY A 106 11.66 9.90 -5.71
CA GLY A 106 11.26 9.73 -7.10
C GLY A 106 11.78 8.44 -7.72
N ILE A 107 13.03 8.10 -7.43
CA ILE A 107 13.65 6.83 -7.87
C ILE A 107 12.91 5.63 -7.27
N GLN A 108 12.57 5.68 -5.99
CA GLN A 108 11.79 4.62 -5.32
C GLN A 108 10.39 4.47 -5.94
N ARG A 109 9.68 5.58 -6.19
CA ARG A 109 8.36 5.57 -6.84
C ARG A 109 8.41 4.91 -8.21
N LYS A 110 9.39 5.31 -9.03
CA LYS A 110 9.59 4.73 -10.37
C LYS A 110 9.81 3.23 -10.31
N GLN A 111 10.71 2.77 -9.42
CA GLN A 111 10.99 1.35 -9.25
C GLN A 111 9.73 0.57 -8.81
N LEU A 112 8.98 1.08 -7.84
CA LEU A 112 7.74 0.44 -7.39
C LEU A 112 6.68 0.41 -8.48
N ARG A 113 6.57 1.46 -9.30
CA ARG A 113 5.64 1.51 -10.43
C ARG A 113 5.98 0.47 -11.50
N GLU A 114 7.26 0.29 -11.82
CA GLU A 114 7.73 -0.73 -12.75
C GLU A 114 7.38 -2.15 -12.25
N TRP A 115 7.62 -2.43 -10.96
CA TRP A 115 7.22 -3.69 -10.35
C TRP A 115 5.70 -3.84 -10.30
N ALA A 116 4.97 -2.80 -9.95
CA ALA A 116 3.51 -2.83 -9.91
C ALA A 116 2.89 -3.19 -11.27
N LEU A 117 3.36 -2.59 -12.36
CA LEU A 117 2.88 -2.91 -13.71
C LEU A 117 3.09 -4.38 -14.05
N LYS A 118 4.26 -4.95 -13.74
CA LYS A 118 4.53 -6.39 -13.92
C LYS A 118 3.68 -7.24 -12.98
N SER A 119 3.49 -6.81 -11.74
CA SER A 119 2.65 -7.49 -10.75
C SER A 119 1.19 -7.59 -11.20
N TYR A 120 0.65 -6.54 -11.81
CA TYR A 120 -0.70 -6.60 -12.38
C TYR A 120 -0.83 -7.65 -13.49
N VAL A 121 0.21 -7.83 -14.30
CA VAL A 121 0.21 -8.90 -15.32
C VAL A 121 0.18 -10.27 -14.65
N GLN A 122 1.09 -10.53 -13.71
CA GLN A 122 1.16 -11.80 -12.99
C GLN A 122 -0.13 -12.13 -12.23
N ALA A 123 -0.73 -11.12 -11.60
CA ALA A 123 -1.93 -11.27 -10.78
C ALA A 123 -3.16 -11.77 -11.54
N VAL A 124 -3.23 -11.53 -12.85
CA VAL A 124 -4.40 -11.85 -13.69
C VAL A 124 -4.08 -12.81 -14.83
N ASP A 125 -2.83 -13.23 -14.99
CA ASP A 125 -2.46 -14.24 -15.99
C ASP A 125 -2.72 -15.66 -15.45
N PRO A 126 -3.64 -16.44 -16.04
CA PRO A 126 -3.93 -17.80 -15.60
C PRO A 126 -2.71 -18.75 -15.65
N GLU A 127 -1.71 -18.46 -16.50
CA GLU A 127 -0.48 -19.25 -16.61
C GLU A 127 0.58 -18.82 -15.57
N SER A 128 0.36 -17.73 -14.84
CA SER A 128 1.26 -17.28 -13.80
C SER A 128 1.17 -18.16 -12.55
N PRO A 129 2.31 -18.53 -11.92
CA PRO A 129 2.30 -19.17 -10.60
C PRO A 129 1.67 -18.28 -9.53
N ASP A 130 1.62 -16.97 -9.75
CA ASP A 130 1.05 -15.97 -8.86
C ASP A 130 -0.34 -15.48 -9.31
N TYR A 131 -1.01 -16.23 -10.23
CA TYR A 131 -2.42 -15.95 -10.52
C TYR A 131 -3.23 -15.90 -9.24
N LEU A 132 -3.92 -14.79 -9.00
CA LEU A 132 -4.67 -14.56 -7.77
C LEU A 132 -5.97 -15.37 -7.74
N LEU A 133 -6.50 -15.57 -6.55
CA LEU A 133 -7.76 -16.26 -6.35
C LEU A 133 -8.95 -15.33 -6.64
N TRP A 134 -9.37 -15.22 -7.90
CA TRP A 134 -10.47 -14.36 -8.34
C TRP A 134 -11.87 -14.92 -8.08
N ARG A 135 -11.98 -16.20 -7.77
CA ARG A 135 -13.26 -16.93 -7.76
C ARG A 135 -13.38 -17.86 -6.55
N LYS A 136 -14.60 -18.27 -6.26
CA LYS A 136 -14.97 -19.27 -5.25
C LYS A 136 -15.03 -18.80 -3.80
N GLU A 137 -14.59 -17.60 -3.49
CA GLU A 137 -14.62 -17.04 -2.15
C GLU A 137 -15.32 -15.67 -2.17
N GLY A 138 -16.17 -15.39 -1.18
CA GLY A 138 -16.83 -14.07 -1.06
C GLY A 138 -15.82 -12.93 -0.86
N GLN A 139 -14.75 -13.21 -0.11
CA GLN A 139 -13.66 -12.26 0.14
C GLN A 139 -13.06 -11.68 -1.14
N THR A 140 -13.08 -12.41 -2.25
CA THR A 140 -12.54 -11.94 -3.53
C THR A 140 -13.22 -10.65 -4.04
N LEU A 141 -14.49 -10.41 -3.69
CA LEU A 141 -15.16 -9.17 -4.04
C LEU A 141 -14.52 -7.96 -3.34
N VAL A 142 -14.20 -8.12 -2.05
CA VAL A 142 -13.55 -7.06 -1.25
C VAL A 142 -12.18 -6.73 -1.82
N ASP A 143 -11.36 -7.74 -2.03
CA ASP A 143 -9.97 -7.56 -2.44
C ASP A 143 -9.85 -7.08 -3.89
N ALA A 144 -10.76 -7.52 -4.77
CA ALA A 144 -10.88 -7.01 -6.13
C ALA A 144 -11.30 -5.54 -6.16
N ALA A 145 -12.15 -5.10 -5.22
CA ALA A 145 -12.54 -3.69 -5.14
C ALA A 145 -11.33 -2.79 -4.82
N TYR A 146 -10.41 -3.22 -3.96
CA TYR A 146 -9.15 -2.50 -3.72
C TYR A 146 -8.26 -2.46 -4.97
N ILE A 147 -8.20 -3.54 -5.75
CA ILE A 147 -7.49 -3.53 -7.04
C ILE A 147 -8.15 -2.55 -8.01
N ALA A 148 -9.48 -2.56 -8.12
CA ALA A 148 -10.24 -1.63 -8.93
C ALA A 148 -10.01 -0.16 -8.49
N GLU A 149 -10.01 0.09 -7.18
CA GLU A 149 -9.71 1.40 -6.61
C GLU A 149 -8.29 1.87 -6.96
N SER A 150 -7.29 0.99 -6.92
CA SER A 150 -5.94 1.35 -7.32
C SER A 150 -5.86 1.81 -8.77
N PHE A 151 -6.60 1.18 -9.67
CA PHE A 151 -6.72 1.62 -11.05
C PHE A 151 -7.51 2.94 -11.18
N ILE A 152 -8.54 3.17 -10.36
CA ILE A 152 -9.26 4.45 -10.36
C ILE A 152 -8.33 5.59 -9.94
N ARG A 153 -7.55 5.39 -8.88
CA ARG A 153 -6.64 6.38 -8.29
C ARG A 153 -5.40 6.64 -9.14
N GLY A 154 -4.88 5.61 -9.79
CA GLY A 154 -3.67 5.68 -10.63
C GLY A 154 -3.93 5.39 -12.10
N TYR A 155 -5.05 5.82 -12.66
CA TYR A 155 -5.52 5.39 -13.98
C TYR A 155 -4.48 5.55 -15.08
N ASP A 156 -3.88 6.72 -15.20
CA ASP A 156 -2.90 7.03 -16.25
C ASP A 156 -1.57 6.31 -16.05
N ALA A 157 -1.16 6.13 -14.81
CA ALA A 157 0.12 5.50 -14.47
C ALA A 157 0.07 3.97 -14.37
N LEU A 158 -1.10 3.40 -14.06
CA LEU A 158 -1.23 1.97 -13.74
C LEU A 158 -2.16 1.20 -14.67
N TRP A 159 -3.25 1.83 -15.19
CA TRP A 159 -4.16 1.16 -16.09
C TRP A 159 -3.79 1.38 -17.57
N ILE A 160 -3.55 2.62 -17.96
CA ILE A 160 -3.27 2.95 -19.37
C ILE A 160 -2.06 2.19 -19.91
N PRO A 161 -0.93 2.03 -19.17
CA PRO A 161 0.26 1.34 -19.68
C PRO A 161 0.11 -0.18 -19.84
N LEU A 162 -0.92 -0.80 -19.24
CA LEU A 162 -1.12 -2.24 -19.38
C LEU A 162 -1.47 -2.61 -20.84
N ASP A 163 -1.01 -3.77 -21.26
CA ASP A 163 -1.35 -4.32 -22.59
C ASP A 163 -2.83 -4.72 -22.66
N SER A 164 -3.30 -4.92 -23.90
CA SER A 164 -4.70 -5.21 -24.17
C SER A 164 -5.17 -6.56 -23.60
N VAL A 165 -4.31 -7.56 -23.55
CA VAL A 165 -4.65 -8.89 -23.02
C VAL A 165 -4.84 -8.81 -21.51
N THR A 166 -3.90 -8.16 -20.82
CA THR A 166 -3.99 -7.92 -19.36
C THR A 166 -5.25 -7.14 -19.02
N LYS A 167 -5.55 -6.06 -19.75
CA LYS A 167 -6.79 -5.29 -19.56
C LYS A 167 -8.06 -6.14 -19.74
N GLN A 168 -8.11 -6.95 -20.78
CA GLN A 168 -9.26 -7.84 -21.04
C GLN A 168 -9.43 -8.88 -19.93
N ARG A 169 -8.34 -9.43 -19.40
CA ARG A 169 -8.35 -10.36 -18.28
C ARG A 169 -8.95 -9.70 -17.02
N TYR A 170 -8.49 -8.49 -16.66
CA TYR A 170 -9.08 -7.75 -15.53
C TYR A 170 -10.57 -7.46 -15.73
N ILE A 171 -10.97 -7.00 -16.92
CA ILE A 171 -12.40 -6.75 -17.22
C ILE A 171 -13.21 -8.04 -17.08
N ALA A 172 -12.68 -9.18 -17.52
CA ALA A 172 -13.36 -10.48 -17.41
C ALA A 172 -13.49 -10.90 -15.94
N GLU A 173 -12.42 -10.82 -15.14
CA GLU A 173 -12.46 -11.19 -13.72
C GLU A 173 -13.36 -10.26 -12.91
N PHE A 174 -13.30 -8.95 -13.10
CA PHE A 174 -14.21 -8.01 -12.45
C PHE A 174 -15.68 -8.26 -12.84
N THR A 175 -15.96 -8.57 -14.10
CA THR A 175 -17.32 -8.93 -14.54
C THR A 175 -17.82 -10.22 -13.87
N GLN A 176 -16.96 -11.21 -13.64
CA GLN A 176 -17.34 -12.46 -12.96
C GLN A 176 -17.74 -12.24 -11.51
N LEU A 177 -17.25 -11.18 -10.85
CA LEU A 177 -17.59 -10.86 -9.45
C LEU A 177 -19.09 -10.51 -9.27
N ARG A 178 -19.83 -10.24 -10.35
CA ARG A 178 -21.30 -10.10 -10.30
C ARG A 178 -22.01 -11.35 -9.79
N ARG A 179 -21.33 -12.49 -9.77
CA ARG A 179 -21.85 -13.76 -9.21
C ARG A 179 -21.70 -13.85 -7.69
N VAL A 180 -20.96 -12.95 -7.08
CA VAL A 180 -20.84 -12.85 -5.62
C VAL A 180 -21.98 -11.95 -5.14
N ASP A 181 -22.86 -12.51 -4.31
CA ASP A 181 -23.88 -11.74 -3.63
C ASP A 181 -23.26 -11.06 -2.41
N PRO A 182 -23.10 -9.72 -2.43
CA PRO A 182 -22.54 -9.03 -1.28
C PRO A 182 -23.53 -9.10 -0.11
N PRO A 183 -23.05 -9.34 1.14
CA PRO A 183 -23.86 -9.09 2.31
C PRO A 183 -24.49 -7.69 2.26
N TYR A 184 -25.69 -7.56 2.85
CA TYR A 184 -26.44 -6.29 2.86
C TYR A 184 -25.87 -5.31 3.90
N THR A 185 -24.63 -4.92 3.68
CA THR A 185 -23.76 -4.11 4.55
C THR A 185 -22.90 -3.19 3.67
N ASN A 186 -21.80 -2.63 4.23
CA ASN A 186 -20.78 -1.88 3.49
C ASN A 186 -20.22 -2.64 2.27
N TRP A 187 -20.40 -3.96 2.20
CA TRP A 187 -19.98 -4.77 1.06
C TRP A 187 -20.63 -4.36 -0.26
N LEU A 188 -21.78 -3.70 -0.20
CA LEU A 188 -22.41 -3.12 -1.40
C LEU A 188 -21.48 -2.10 -2.09
N LEU A 189 -20.65 -1.37 -1.30
CA LEU A 189 -19.69 -0.42 -1.85
C LEU A 189 -18.53 -1.10 -2.57
N PHE A 190 -18.10 -2.28 -2.16
CA PHE A 190 -17.08 -3.03 -2.90
C PHE A 190 -17.61 -3.43 -4.29
N SER A 191 -18.85 -3.92 -4.37
CA SER A 191 -19.50 -4.19 -5.64
C SER A 191 -19.61 -2.93 -6.52
N ALA A 192 -20.01 -1.81 -5.92
CA ALA A 192 -20.11 -0.52 -6.63
C ALA A 192 -18.76 -0.01 -7.14
N THR A 193 -17.67 -0.19 -6.37
CA THR A 193 -16.30 0.21 -6.75
C THR A 193 -15.81 -0.55 -7.97
N VAL A 194 -16.05 -1.86 -8.01
CA VAL A 194 -15.71 -2.69 -9.18
C VAL A 194 -16.47 -2.20 -10.43
N GLU A 195 -17.78 -1.95 -10.31
CA GLU A 195 -18.59 -1.47 -11.42
C GLU A 195 -18.20 -0.04 -11.86
N ALA A 196 -17.85 0.83 -10.91
CA ALA A 196 -17.37 2.18 -11.21
C ALA A 196 -16.05 2.13 -12.00
N PHE A 197 -15.14 1.20 -11.66
CA PHE A 197 -13.95 1.00 -12.45
C PHE A 197 -14.25 0.47 -13.85
N LEU A 198 -15.10 -0.56 -13.99
CA LEU A 198 -15.52 -1.08 -15.31
C LEU A 198 -16.06 0.05 -16.19
N ARG A 199 -16.90 0.92 -15.63
CA ARG A 199 -17.41 2.10 -16.32
C ARG A 199 -16.29 3.06 -16.75
N LYS A 200 -15.34 3.36 -15.86
CA LYS A 200 -14.20 4.22 -16.16
C LYS A 200 -13.31 3.63 -17.25
N ALA A 201 -13.15 2.32 -17.29
CA ALA A 201 -12.39 1.58 -18.29
C ALA A 201 -13.12 1.45 -19.66
N GLY A 202 -14.35 1.96 -19.76
CA GLY A 202 -15.15 1.84 -20.98
C GLY A 202 -15.77 0.47 -21.21
N ALA A 203 -15.78 -0.40 -20.19
CA ALA A 203 -16.39 -1.72 -20.23
C ALA A 203 -17.87 -1.68 -19.82
N PRO A 204 -18.68 -2.69 -20.19
CA PRO A 204 -20.04 -2.81 -19.71
C PRO A 204 -20.10 -2.84 -18.17
N SER A 205 -20.83 -1.89 -17.58
CA SER A 205 -20.97 -1.75 -16.14
C SER A 205 -22.43 -1.84 -15.70
N ASP A 206 -22.66 -2.35 -14.48
CA ASP A 206 -23.96 -2.40 -13.84
C ASP A 206 -24.21 -1.13 -13.03
N THR A 207 -24.88 -0.15 -13.66
CA THR A 207 -25.21 1.12 -13.02
C THR A 207 -26.14 0.94 -11.80
N TYR A 208 -27.00 -0.10 -11.80
CA TYR A 208 -27.90 -0.36 -10.68
C TYR A 208 -27.11 -0.70 -9.40
N ARG A 209 -26.05 -1.51 -9.48
CA ARG A 209 -25.20 -1.83 -8.34
C ARG A 209 -24.56 -0.58 -7.75
N ILE A 210 -24.10 0.35 -8.58
CA ILE A 210 -23.52 1.63 -8.12
C ILE A 210 -24.60 2.46 -7.41
N VAL A 211 -25.72 2.73 -8.07
CA VAL A 211 -26.75 3.63 -7.53
C VAL A 211 -27.41 3.03 -6.29
N SER A 212 -27.65 1.72 -6.29
CA SER A 212 -28.27 1.02 -5.16
C SER A 212 -27.35 1.07 -3.92
N ALA A 213 -26.06 0.82 -4.08
CA ALA A 213 -25.10 0.90 -2.99
C ALA A 213 -25.03 2.31 -2.36
N LEU A 214 -24.93 3.35 -3.19
CA LEU A 214 -24.89 4.74 -2.72
C LEU A 214 -26.14 5.12 -1.94
N ARG A 215 -27.33 4.78 -2.48
CA ARG A 215 -28.60 5.05 -1.80
C ARG A 215 -28.69 4.34 -0.46
N LYS A 216 -28.22 3.10 -0.35
CA LYS A 216 -28.25 2.36 0.91
C LYS A 216 -27.31 2.92 1.94
N VAL A 217 -26.12 3.35 1.55
CA VAL A 217 -25.22 4.03 2.48
C VAL A 217 -25.82 5.35 2.97
N GLU A 218 -26.47 6.13 2.09
CA GLU A 218 -27.21 7.33 2.51
C GLU A 218 -28.33 7.02 3.51
N GLU A 219 -29.09 5.93 3.32
CA GLU A 219 -30.13 5.47 4.26
C GLU A 219 -29.57 5.03 5.60
N TRP A 220 -28.31 4.58 5.66
CA TRP A 220 -27.64 4.11 6.87
C TRP A 220 -26.87 5.21 7.60
N TYR A 221 -26.92 6.44 7.12
CA TYR A 221 -26.34 7.58 7.80
C TYR A 221 -27.16 7.90 9.07
N VAL A 222 -26.44 7.96 10.20
CA VAL A 222 -27.08 8.14 11.53
C VAL A 222 -26.75 9.47 12.20
N GLY A 223 -26.05 10.35 11.51
CA GLY A 223 -25.64 11.66 12.01
C GLY A 223 -24.17 11.69 12.44
N ASP A 224 -23.64 12.89 12.61
CA ASP A 224 -22.28 13.18 13.10
C ASP A 224 -21.15 12.45 12.33
N GLY A 225 -21.34 12.17 11.04
CA GLY A 225 -20.38 11.45 10.20
C GLY A 225 -20.39 9.93 10.39
N TRP A 226 -21.35 9.37 11.12
CA TRP A 226 -21.43 7.92 11.37
C TRP A 226 -22.44 7.24 10.45
N TYR A 227 -22.08 6.00 10.08
CA TYR A 227 -22.93 5.12 9.30
C TYR A 227 -23.12 3.78 10.01
N SER A 228 -24.30 3.23 9.93
CA SER A 228 -24.56 1.84 10.34
C SER A 228 -24.03 0.87 9.28
N ASP A 229 -23.53 -0.30 9.69
CA ASP A 229 -23.15 -1.37 8.78
C ASP A 229 -24.38 -2.22 8.39
N GLY A 230 -25.22 -1.64 7.55
CA GLY A 230 -26.49 -2.21 7.16
C GLY A 230 -27.60 -2.00 8.21
N PRO A 231 -28.82 -2.45 7.91
CA PRO A 231 -29.95 -2.30 8.82
C PRO A 231 -29.81 -3.24 10.02
N GLY A 232 -29.84 -2.68 11.24
CA GLY A 232 -29.85 -3.45 12.49
C GLY A 232 -28.46 -3.89 12.98
N PHE A 233 -27.39 -3.48 12.35
CA PHE A 233 -26.03 -3.68 12.86
C PHE A 233 -25.63 -2.55 13.81
N ALA A 234 -24.74 -2.87 14.74
CA ALA A 234 -24.07 -1.88 15.56
C ALA A 234 -23.12 -1.02 14.73
N PHE A 235 -22.79 0.16 15.24
CA PHE A 235 -21.75 0.98 14.59
C PHE A 235 -20.40 0.33 14.75
N ASP A 236 -19.63 0.35 13.69
CA ASP A 236 -18.22 0.09 13.75
C ASP A 236 -17.45 1.21 13.03
N TYR A 237 -16.16 1.30 13.29
CA TYR A 237 -15.34 2.35 12.72
C TYR A 237 -15.02 2.11 11.24
N TYR A 238 -15.23 0.90 10.71
CA TYR A 238 -15.00 0.58 9.30
C TYR A 238 -15.96 1.31 8.36
N ASN A 239 -17.12 1.72 8.83
CA ASN A 239 -18.14 2.36 8.00
C ASN A 239 -18.09 3.89 8.05
N SER A 240 -17.19 4.47 8.84
CA SER A 240 -17.17 5.90 9.12
C SER A 240 -15.88 6.60 8.72
N PHE A 241 -14.98 5.93 8.02
CA PHE A 241 -13.73 6.56 7.51
C PHE A 241 -13.35 6.12 6.10
#